data_64c86034240c6f17383a03be957dc6b4
#
_entry.id   64c86034240c6f17383a03be957dc6b4
#
_cell.length_a   1.000
_cell.length_b   1.000
_cell.length_c   1.000
_cell.angle_alpha   90.00
_cell.angle_beta   90.00
_cell.angle_gamma   90.00
#
_symmetry.space_group_name_H-M   'P 1'
#
loop_
_entity.id
_entity.type
_entity.pdbx_description
1 polymer ?
#
loop_
_entity_poly.entity_id
_entity_poly.type
_entity_poly.pdbx_seq_one_letter_code
_entity_poly.pdbx_strand_id
1 'polypeptide(L)'
;MNVISKKTLILFYENHPQAKTPLEVWHSDVRKAQWESPDQIKREYSSASFLRDNRVVFNIKGNDYRLIVHIDYKRKIVRVKFIGTHSEYDKINAEEI
;
A
#
# COMPACT_ATOMS: atom_id res chain seq x y z
N MET A 1 12.07 -0.30 -4.94
CA MET A 1 11.07 -1.28 -5.43
C MET A 1 10.39 -0.77 -6.69
N ASN A 2 9.96 -1.68 -7.54
CA ASN A 2 9.16 -1.34 -8.71
C ASN A 2 7.69 -1.46 -8.35
N VAL A 3 6.93 -0.34 -8.45
CA VAL A 3 5.51 -0.32 -8.09
C VAL A 3 4.68 -0.58 -9.34
N ILE A 4 3.86 -1.63 -9.31
CA ILE A 4 2.97 -2.01 -10.39
C ILE A 4 1.55 -1.60 -10.03
N SER A 5 0.80 -1.11 -11.03
CA SER A 5 -0.57 -0.63 -10.91
C SER A 5 -0.69 0.74 -10.24
N LYS A 6 0.26 1.63 -10.52
CA LYS A 6 0.18 3.03 -10.06
C LYS A 6 -1.13 3.68 -10.52
N LYS A 7 -1.65 3.29 -11.67
CA LYS A 7 -2.91 3.83 -12.21
C LYS A 7 -4.07 3.65 -11.22
N THR A 8 -4.07 2.54 -10.48
CA THR A 8 -5.10 2.30 -9.44
C THR A 8 -5.10 3.40 -8.40
N LEU A 9 -3.92 3.86 -8.00
CA LEU A 9 -3.77 4.96 -7.04
C LEU A 9 -4.27 6.27 -7.62
N ILE A 10 -3.90 6.54 -8.87
CA ILE A 10 -4.30 7.78 -9.55
C ILE A 10 -5.82 7.85 -9.69
N LEU A 11 -6.45 6.78 -10.13
CA LEU A 11 -7.90 6.73 -10.27
C LEU A 11 -8.59 6.95 -8.92
N PHE A 12 -8.01 6.41 -7.84
CA PHE A 12 -8.58 6.61 -6.52
C PHE A 12 -8.52 8.07 -6.09
N TYR A 13 -7.35 8.72 -6.19
CA TYR A 13 -7.23 10.08 -5.68
C TYR A 13 -7.86 11.13 -6.60
N GLU A 14 -8.20 10.78 -7.84
CA GLU A 14 -9.03 11.65 -8.67
C GLU A 14 -10.43 11.83 -8.06
N ASN A 15 -10.93 10.80 -7.37
CA ASN A 15 -12.21 10.85 -6.67
C ASN A 15 -12.07 11.15 -5.16
N HIS A 16 -10.85 11.12 -4.66
CA HIS A 16 -10.53 11.39 -3.26
C HIS A 16 -9.31 12.30 -3.21
N PRO A 17 -9.47 13.60 -3.52
CA PRO A 17 -8.33 14.53 -3.64
C PRO A 17 -7.44 14.59 -2.41
N GLN A 18 -8.01 14.37 -1.23
CA GLN A 18 -7.26 14.38 0.02
C GLN A 18 -6.25 13.23 0.13
N ALA A 19 -6.43 12.19 -0.66
CA ALA A 19 -5.52 11.05 -0.67
C ALA A 19 -4.31 11.26 -1.59
N LYS A 20 -4.35 12.28 -2.45
CA LYS A 20 -3.32 12.46 -3.48
C LYS A 20 -1.93 12.61 -2.89
N THR A 21 -1.70 13.62 -2.05
CA THR A 21 -0.37 13.86 -1.49
C THR A 21 0.13 12.68 -0.66
N PRO A 22 -0.66 12.12 0.27
CA PRO A 22 -0.22 10.94 1.02
C PRO A 22 0.15 9.75 0.12
N LEU A 23 -0.61 9.50 -0.94
CA LEU A 23 -0.30 8.39 -1.85
C LEU A 23 0.92 8.67 -2.72
N GLU A 24 1.12 9.91 -3.14
CA GLU A 24 2.31 10.28 -3.88
C GLU A 24 3.58 10.16 -3.03
N VAL A 25 3.50 10.54 -1.75
CA VAL A 25 4.61 10.37 -0.80
C VAL A 25 4.91 8.89 -0.62
N TRP A 26 3.89 8.08 -0.37
CA TRP A 26 4.04 6.62 -0.25
C TRP A 26 4.72 6.02 -1.49
N HIS A 27 4.23 6.39 -2.66
CA HIS A 27 4.78 5.89 -3.93
C HIS A 27 6.25 6.26 -4.09
N SER A 28 6.61 7.52 -3.79
CA SER A 28 7.98 7.99 -3.87
C SER A 28 8.89 7.23 -2.90
N ASP A 29 8.44 7.05 -1.67
CA ASP A 29 9.21 6.32 -0.65
C ASP A 29 9.45 4.86 -1.05
N VAL A 30 8.41 4.20 -1.55
CA VAL A 30 8.49 2.80 -1.94
C VAL A 30 9.42 2.60 -3.14
N ARG A 31 9.37 3.52 -4.10
CA ARG A 31 10.26 3.44 -5.27
C ARG A 31 11.73 3.50 -4.87
N LYS A 32 12.06 4.24 -3.84
CA LYS A 32 13.43 4.39 -3.35
C LYS A 32 13.84 3.25 -2.42
N ALA A 33 12.89 2.52 -1.87
CA ALA A 33 13.16 1.45 -0.92
C ALA A 33 13.77 0.23 -1.59
N GLN A 34 14.50 -0.56 -0.79
CA GLN A 34 15.08 -1.82 -1.21
C GLN A 34 14.74 -2.88 -0.18
N TRP A 35 13.45 -3.01 0.14
CA TRP A 35 13.00 -3.92 1.18
C TRP A 35 13.31 -5.37 0.86
N GLU A 36 13.87 -6.06 1.85
CA GLU A 36 14.21 -7.48 1.76
C GLU A 36 13.36 -8.33 2.71
N SER A 37 12.68 -7.68 3.65
CA SER A 37 11.88 -8.39 4.65
C SER A 37 10.79 -7.47 5.20
N PRO A 38 9.74 -8.06 5.83
CA PRO A 38 8.71 -7.27 6.52
C PRO A 38 9.26 -6.35 7.59
N ASP A 39 10.31 -6.75 8.29
CA ASP A 39 10.91 -5.94 9.36
C ASP A 39 11.37 -4.58 8.85
N GLN A 40 11.93 -4.53 7.66
CA GLN A 40 12.38 -3.28 7.07
C GLN A 40 11.21 -2.34 6.77
N ILE A 41 10.09 -2.89 6.34
CA ILE A 41 8.86 -2.11 6.12
C ILE A 41 8.35 -1.57 7.46
N LYS A 42 8.32 -2.41 8.48
CA LYS A 42 7.80 -2.04 9.79
C LYS A 42 8.56 -0.89 10.44
N ARG A 43 9.85 -0.80 10.18
CA ARG A 43 10.68 0.30 10.69
C ARG A 43 10.26 1.65 10.12
N GLU A 44 9.89 1.68 8.84
CA GLU A 44 9.48 2.91 8.16
C GLU A 44 8.00 3.20 8.33
N TYR A 45 7.19 2.15 8.38
CA TYR A 45 5.72 2.23 8.47
C TYR A 45 5.24 1.40 9.66
N SER A 46 5.34 1.98 10.85
CA SER A 46 5.04 1.26 12.09
C SER A 46 3.60 0.78 12.19
N SER A 47 2.67 1.45 11.50
CA SER A 47 1.25 1.07 11.51
C SER A 47 0.89 0.04 10.44
N ALA A 48 1.86 -0.38 9.60
CA ALA A 48 1.59 -1.39 8.58
C ALA A 48 1.21 -2.72 9.20
N SER A 49 0.27 -3.42 8.57
CA SER A 49 -0.16 -4.76 8.97
C SER A 49 0.31 -5.77 7.94
N PHE A 50 0.78 -6.92 8.43
CA PHE A 50 1.32 -7.96 7.56
C PHE A 50 0.38 -9.14 7.54
N LEU A 51 -0.08 -9.49 6.34
CA LEU A 51 -0.99 -10.60 6.10
C LEU A 51 -0.23 -11.74 5.44
N ARG A 52 -0.86 -12.91 5.34
CA ARG A 52 -0.26 -14.05 4.66
C ARG A 52 0.00 -13.76 3.18
N ASP A 53 0.85 -14.57 2.56
CA ASP A 53 1.20 -14.48 1.14
C ASP A 53 1.82 -13.13 0.76
N ASN A 54 2.63 -12.56 1.67
CA ASN A 54 3.37 -11.33 1.43
C ASN A 54 2.49 -10.12 1.12
N ARG A 55 1.27 -10.11 1.65
CA ARG A 55 0.42 -8.93 1.57
C ARG A 55 0.70 -7.99 2.72
N VAL A 56 0.70 -6.71 2.43
CA VAL A 56 0.92 -5.65 3.43
C VAL A 56 -0.19 -4.62 3.30
N VAL A 57 -0.73 -4.20 4.44
CA VAL A 57 -1.74 -3.15 4.50
C VAL A 57 -1.10 -1.90 5.07
N PHE A 58 -1.12 -0.81 4.30
CA PHE A 58 -0.65 0.49 4.75
C PHE A 58 -1.82 1.39 5.09
N ASN A 59 -1.70 2.10 6.21
CA ASN A 59 -2.65 3.16 6.56
C ASN A 59 -2.19 4.43 5.85
N ILE A 60 -3.10 5.05 5.11
CA ILE A 60 -2.82 6.26 4.35
C ILE A 60 -3.63 7.40 4.95
N LYS A 61 -2.99 8.55 5.17
CA LYS A 61 -3.60 9.72 5.81
C LYS A 61 -4.20 9.33 7.15
N GLY A 62 -3.34 8.89 8.08
CA GLY A 62 -3.80 8.35 9.36
C GLY A 62 -4.60 7.08 9.15
N ASN A 63 -5.87 7.11 9.51
CA ASN A 63 -6.77 5.97 9.35
C ASN A 63 -7.81 6.14 8.25
N ASP A 64 -7.69 7.19 7.44
CA ASP A 64 -8.72 7.50 6.45
C ASP A 64 -8.79 6.48 5.33
N TYR A 65 -7.64 6.01 4.86
CA TYR A 65 -7.56 5.10 3.71
C TYR A 65 -6.71 3.88 4.03
N ARG A 66 -7.00 2.78 3.32
CA ARG A 66 -6.24 1.52 3.42
C ARG A 66 -5.73 1.13 2.05
N LEU A 67 -4.44 0.85 1.98
CA LEU A 67 -3.75 0.41 0.77
C LEU A 67 -3.23 -1.00 0.99
N ILE A 68 -3.67 -1.95 0.15
CA ILE A 68 -3.19 -3.33 0.20
C ILE A 68 -2.28 -3.57 -0.97
N VAL A 69 -1.10 -4.11 -0.70
CA VAL A 69 -0.12 -4.47 -1.72
C VAL A 69 0.33 -5.90 -1.53
N HIS A 70 0.83 -6.51 -2.59
CA HIS A 70 1.56 -7.76 -2.55
C HIS A 70 3.02 -7.46 -2.86
N ILE A 71 3.94 -7.97 -2.04
CA ILE A 71 5.36 -7.66 -2.21
C ILE A 71 6.13 -8.92 -2.61
N ASP A 72 6.85 -8.81 -3.71
CA ASP A 72 7.83 -9.80 -4.14
C ASP A 72 9.20 -9.26 -3.73
N TYR A 73 9.70 -9.71 -2.59
CA TYR A 73 10.97 -9.21 -2.03
C TYR A 73 12.16 -9.58 -2.91
N LYS A 74 12.12 -10.73 -3.53
CA LYS A 74 13.20 -11.20 -4.37
C LYS A 74 13.34 -10.39 -5.65
N ARG A 75 12.22 -10.10 -6.30
CA ARG A 75 12.19 -9.34 -7.56
C ARG A 75 12.07 -7.84 -7.34
N LYS A 76 11.89 -7.41 -6.09
CA LYS A 76 11.72 -6.00 -5.72
C LYS A 76 10.51 -5.37 -6.41
N ILE A 77 9.38 -6.07 -6.39
CA ILE A 77 8.12 -5.63 -7.00
C ILE A 77 7.07 -5.45 -5.90
N VAL A 78 6.36 -4.32 -5.97
CA VAL A 78 5.21 -4.04 -5.12
C VAL A 78 3.98 -3.88 -6.02
N ARG A 79 3.02 -4.80 -5.89
CA ARG A 79 1.78 -4.76 -6.67
C ARG A 79 0.68 -4.16 -5.82
N VAL A 80 0.05 -3.10 -6.33
CA VAL A 80 -1.12 -2.51 -5.68
C VAL A 80 -2.31 -3.42 -5.93
N LYS A 81 -2.95 -3.89 -4.86
CA LYS A 81 -4.10 -4.79 -4.93
C LYS A 81 -5.41 -4.09 -4.62
N PHE A 82 -5.37 -3.08 -3.77
CA PHE A 82 -6.57 -2.37 -3.35
C PHE A 82 -6.19 -1.03 -2.73
N ILE A 83 -6.99 -0.02 -3.00
CA ILE A 83 -6.97 1.25 -2.26
C ILE A 83 -8.43 1.66 -2.03
N GLY A 84 -8.77 2.03 -0.82
CA GLY A 84 -10.12 2.42 -0.49
C GLY A 84 -10.19 3.16 0.83
N THR A 85 -11.40 3.63 1.16
CA THR A 85 -11.67 4.20 2.47
C THR A 85 -11.66 3.10 3.52
N HIS A 86 -11.59 3.49 4.80
CA HIS A 86 -11.69 2.53 5.89
C HIS A 86 -12.97 1.70 5.78
N SER A 87 -14.08 2.35 5.46
CA SER A 87 -15.37 1.68 5.30
C SER A 87 -15.37 0.66 4.17
N GLU A 88 -14.75 0.99 3.04
CA GLU A 88 -14.63 0.08 1.91
C GLU A 88 -13.73 -1.11 2.26
N TYR A 89 -12.64 -0.85 2.98
CA TYR A 89 -11.73 -1.90 3.44
C TYR A 89 -12.44 -2.91 4.34
N ASP A 90 -13.34 -2.43 5.21
CA ASP A 90 -14.06 -3.31 6.14
C ASP A 90 -15.02 -4.28 5.42
N LYS A 91 -15.34 -4.02 4.17
CA LYS A 91 -16.24 -4.85 3.37
C LYS A 91 -15.56 -5.92 2.54
N ILE A 92 -14.22 -5.93 2.49
CA ILE A 92 -13.47 -6.87 1.68
C ILE A 92 -12.68 -7.82 2.58
N ASN A 93 -12.23 -8.93 2.01
CA ASN A 93 -11.28 -9.82 2.67
C ASN A 93 -9.88 -9.52 2.15
N ALA A 94 -9.10 -8.80 2.95
CA ALA A 94 -7.77 -8.34 2.56
C ALA A 94 -6.80 -9.48 2.27
N GLU A 95 -7.03 -10.66 2.85
CA GLU A 95 -6.16 -11.83 2.65
C GLU A 95 -6.40 -12.55 1.33
N GLU A 96 -7.52 -12.26 0.67
CA GLU A 96 -7.92 -12.96 -0.55
C GLU A 96 -7.84 -12.09 -1.81
N ILE A 97 -7.61 -10.84 -1.63
CA ILE A 97 -7.61 -9.87 -2.73
C ILE A 97 -6.32 -9.97 -3.59
#